data_068f8bb1de60ef96cfb5997647610be0
#
_entry.id   068f8bb1de60ef96cfb5997647610be0
#
_cell.length_a   1.000
_cell.length_b   1.000
_cell.length_c   1.000
_cell.angle_alpha   90.00
_cell.angle_beta   90.00
_cell.angle_gamma   90.00
#
_symmetry.space_group_name_H-M   'P 1'
#
loop_
_entity.id
_entity.type
_entity.pdbx_description
1 polymer ?
#
loop_
_entity_poly.entity_id
_entity_poly.type
_entity_poly.pdbx_seq_one_letter_code
_entity_poly.pdbx_strand_id
1 'polypeptide(L)'
;MSEVYFHNYRIDPDTRYFLYIGELKNYGLNIFLKDALSRLNNCPYDFIAIVPDILEQYDYANVAVINPVARENFLNIKRKYSCRVPGPTFMQAVSKSPHVIKLIKDLLTRQAQVYIYMYESYREMTLDDMDGVSILGPSSRVANRLNNKIYQYENFQDVAPIPEFKVCRGLDALQAATEELWPVWTDGIFVTTAYSAAGTNSVIAHNWTDISSKFKTGDYVYLISRYRPHQYDPTVLAVVANTSDVYVAGVADQRIEGGNRFTGSTYPSVLPPELQSELYTLTRRVGCRLAEEGYRGIFGCDYIIDDQNRILFVEVNARKQGTTLEFCCTLEQLLPPGVPMLPELEYHAVVANRFPENTREPAVGLEGAIYWGTYNLKLAEDACVAGFMPFCGDERQCFGLAAREKVSRQFVILEHIGNDFVIAAGSFLGRIVALGQDHRSVQQGLAQGKKMLEATIARSWQTTAQTVAAKAVE
;
A
#
# COMPACT_ATOMS: atom_id res chain seq x y z
N MET A 1 18.78 10.08 20.79
CA MET A 1 17.33 10.03 20.61
C MET A 1 16.80 8.81 21.36
N SER A 2 15.81 8.95 22.18
CA SER A 2 15.22 7.86 22.94
C SER A 2 14.05 7.28 22.15
N GLU A 3 14.35 6.35 21.25
CA GLU A 3 13.34 5.53 20.60
C GLU A 3 12.64 4.62 21.61
N VAL A 4 11.38 4.34 21.41
CA VAL A 4 10.71 3.23 22.08
C VAL A 4 11.12 1.97 21.34
N TYR A 5 11.72 1.04 22.05
CA TYR A 5 12.07 -0.27 21.56
C TYR A 5 11.41 -1.35 22.41
N PHE A 6 10.76 -2.28 21.75
CA PHE A 6 10.12 -3.43 22.37
C PHE A 6 10.11 -4.59 21.38
N HIS A 7 10.18 -5.83 21.84
CA HIS A 7 10.07 -7.01 20.97
C HIS A 7 9.46 -8.22 21.68
N ASN A 8 8.83 -9.08 20.91
CA ASN A 8 8.30 -10.38 21.36
C ASN A 8 8.88 -11.56 20.56
N TYR A 9 9.86 -11.34 19.67
CA TYR A 9 10.45 -12.43 18.90
C TYR A 9 11.41 -13.29 19.73
N ARG A 10 11.50 -14.55 19.35
CA ARG A 10 12.54 -15.49 19.82
C ARG A 10 13.16 -16.15 18.60
N ILE A 11 14.49 -16.20 18.55
CA ILE A 11 15.22 -16.80 17.43
C ILE A 11 15.39 -18.30 17.70
N ASP A 12 14.76 -19.12 16.86
CA ASP A 12 14.98 -20.56 16.82
C ASP A 12 16.30 -20.85 16.09
N PRO A 13 17.21 -21.66 16.63
CA PRO A 13 18.50 -21.97 16.02
C PRO A 13 18.39 -22.73 14.69
N ASP A 14 17.32 -23.48 14.48
CA ASP A 14 17.11 -24.32 13.29
C ASP A 14 16.30 -23.60 12.19
N THR A 15 15.88 -22.37 12.42
CA THR A 15 15.09 -21.58 11.52
C THR A 15 15.90 -20.40 10.98
N ARG A 16 15.83 -20.15 9.67
CA ARG A 16 16.36 -18.93 9.02
C ARG A 16 15.34 -17.83 9.07
N TYR A 17 15.81 -16.60 9.06
CA TYR A 17 14.92 -15.43 9.19
C TYR A 17 15.21 -14.40 8.11
N PHE A 18 14.14 -13.78 7.60
CA PHE A 18 14.23 -12.49 6.92
C PHE A 18 13.57 -11.40 7.79
N LEU A 19 13.88 -10.16 7.52
CA LEU A 19 13.29 -9.03 8.23
C LEU A 19 12.23 -8.38 7.35
N TYR A 20 11.03 -8.24 7.88
CA TYR A 20 10.04 -7.32 7.31
C TYR A 20 10.19 -5.96 8.00
N ILE A 21 10.29 -4.87 7.22
CA ILE A 21 10.38 -3.52 7.76
C ILE A 21 9.26 -2.68 7.15
N GLY A 22 8.30 -2.27 7.98
CA GLY A 22 7.13 -1.52 7.50
C GLY A 22 5.98 -1.48 8.50
N GLU A 23 4.84 -1.01 8.04
CA GLU A 23 3.61 -0.90 8.85
C GLU A 23 2.99 -2.28 9.10
N LEU A 24 2.40 -2.46 10.28
CA LEU A 24 1.80 -3.72 10.72
C LEU A 24 0.69 -4.22 9.78
N LYS A 25 -0.04 -3.32 9.13
CA LYS A 25 -1.11 -3.66 8.17
C LYS A 25 -0.66 -4.57 7.01
N ASN A 26 0.61 -4.61 6.73
CA ASN A 26 1.18 -5.45 5.66
C ASN A 26 1.83 -6.74 6.20
N TYR A 27 1.65 -7.05 7.48
CA TYR A 27 2.24 -8.22 8.13
C TYR A 27 1.88 -9.54 7.42
N GLY A 28 0.61 -9.71 7.03
CA GLY A 28 0.12 -10.93 6.38
C GLY A 28 0.80 -11.30 5.06
N LEU A 29 1.33 -10.31 4.34
CA LEU A 29 2.04 -10.53 3.07
C LEU A 29 3.32 -11.37 3.25
N ASN A 30 3.95 -11.29 4.42
CA ASN A 30 5.20 -11.98 4.71
C ASN A 30 5.03 -13.50 4.83
N ILE A 31 3.82 -13.98 5.12
CA ILE A 31 3.51 -15.41 5.21
C ILE A 31 3.77 -16.10 3.86
N PHE A 32 3.43 -15.46 2.75
CA PHE A 32 3.68 -15.99 1.40
C PHE A 32 5.17 -16.05 1.07
N LEU A 33 5.95 -15.04 1.47
CA LEU A 33 7.41 -15.06 1.27
C LEU A 33 8.09 -16.10 2.17
N LYS A 34 7.66 -16.24 3.43
CA LYS A 34 8.12 -17.27 4.35
C LYS A 34 7.96 -18.67 3.78
N ASP A 35 6.75 -18.99 3.29
CA ASP A 35 6.44 -20.28 2.70
C ASP A 35 7.30 -20.55 1.44
N ALA A 36 7.44 -19.53 0.59
CA ALA A 36 8.27 -19.59 -0.60
C ALA A 36 9.75 -19.85 -0.28
N LEU A 37 10.34 -19.06 0.62
CA LEU A 37 11.74 -19.22 1.03
C LEU A 37 12.00 -20.56 1.69
N SER A 38 11.06 -21.05 2.52
CA SER A 38 11.17 -22.37 3.14
C SER A 38 11.22 -23.48 2.11
N ARG A 39 10.34 -23.41 1.11
CA ARG A 39 10.28 -24.39 0.02
C ARG A 39 11.52 -24.32 -0.89
N LEU A 40 11.93 -23.12 -1.31
CA LEU A 40 13.07 -22.92 -2.22
C LEU A 40 14.41 -23.34 -1.60
N ASN A 41 14.57 -23.21 -0.29
CA ASN A 41 15.82 -23.51 0.40
C ASN A 41 15.80 -24.87 1.11
N ASN A 42 14.68 -25.60 1.08
CA ASN A 42 14.48 -26.85 1.80
C ASN A 42 14.89 -26.76 3.28
N CYS A 43 14.59 -25.64 3.93
CA CYS A 43 14.83 -25.41 5.35
C CYS A 43 13.78 -24.45 5.91
N PRO A 44 13.45 -24.53 7.20
CA PRO A 44 12.49 -23.62 7.82
C PRO A 44 12.93 -22.15 7.68
N TYR A 45 12.03 -21.30 7.20
CA TYR A 45 12.16 -19.85 7.23
C TYR A 45 11.03 -19.27 8.10
N ASP A 46 11.33 -18.20 8.79
CA ASP A 46 10.35 -17.32 9.41
C ASP A 46 10.76 -15.87 9.21
N PHE A 47 10.01 -14.93 9.73
CA PHE A 47 10.35 -13.52 9.62
C PHE A 47 10.20 -12.80 10.96
N ILE A 48 10.95 -11.70 11.11
CA ILE A 48 10.79 -10.76 12.22
C ILE A 48 10.30 -9.45 11.63
N ALA A 49 9.11 -9.01 12.05
CA ALA A 49 8.50 -7.77 11.61
C ALA A 49 8.98 -6.61 12.49
N ILE A 50 9.67 -5.64 11.89
CA ILE A 50 10.07 -4.39 12.53
C ILE A 50 9.07 -3.33 12.11
N VAL A 51 8.28 -2.83 13.07
CA VAL A 51 7.13 -1.96 12.81
C VAL A 51 7.19 -0.67 13.64
N PRO A 52 6.62 0.45 13.15
CA PRO A 52 6.49 1.66 13.95
C PRO A 52 5.30 1.62 14.90
N ASP A 53 4.37 0.69 14.71
CA ASP A 53 3.09 0.61 15.39
C ASP A 53 3.28 0.20 16.84
N ILE A 54 2.77 1.02 17.78
CA ILE A 54 2.83 0.72 19.21
C ILE A 54 1.57 -0.04 19.59
N LEU A 55 1.77 -1.26 20.10
CA LEU A 55 0.71 -2.17 20.51
C LEU A 55 0.85 -2.52 22.00
N GLU A 56 -0.24 -2.55 22.76
CA GLU A 56 -0.25 -3.10 24.14
C GLU A 56 -0.36 -4.62 24.17
N GLN A 57 -1.14 -5.16 23.24
CA GLN A 57 -1.31 -6.60 23.10
C GLN A 57 -1.03 -7.01 21.67
N TYR A 58 -0.10 -7.96 21.50
CA TYR A 58 0.25 -8.51 20.21
C TYR A 58 -0.41 -9.86 20.01
N ASP A 59 -1.34 -9.90 19.05
CA ASP A 59 -1.77 -11.16 18.46
C ASP A 59 -0.84 -11.58 17.31
N TYR A 60 0.18 -10.79 17.01
CA TYR A 60 1.21 -11.08 16.01
C TYR A 60 2.46 -11.63 16.67
N ALA A 61 2.96 -12.75 16.14
CA ALA A 61 4.25 -13.31 16.55
C ALA A 61 5.43 -12.56 15.89
N ASN A 62 6.61 -12.67 16.48
CA ASN A 62 7.87 -12.20 15.90
C ASN A 62 7.86 -10.73 15.49
N VAL A 63 7.41 -9.85 16.37
CA VAL A 63 7.38 -8.40 16.13
C VAL A 63 8.43 -7.69 16.99
N ALA A 64 9.10 -6.69 16.40
CA ALA A 64 9.86 -5.66 17.07
C ALA A 64 9.27 -4.29 16.75
N VAL A 65 9.11 -3.44 17.75
CA VAL A 65 8.61 -2.07 17.58
C VAL A 65 9.75 -1.10 17.72
N ILE A 66 9.85 -0.18 16.76
CA ILE A 66 10.74 0.97 16.81
C ILE A 66 9.91 2.21 16.45
N ASN A 67 9.66 3.05 17.44
CA ASN A 67 8.93 4.30 17.19
C ASN A 67 9.75 5.50 17.69
N PRO A 68 10.34 6.29 16.77
CA PRO A 68 11.20 7.41 17.12
C PRO A 68 10.45 8.61 17.70
N VAL A 69 9.12 8.70 17.50
CA VAL A 69 8.31 9.85 17.92
C VAL A 69 7.43 9.55 19.14
N ALA A 70 7.32 8.28 19.54
CA ALA A 70 6.40 7.86 20.61
C ALA A 70 6.68 8.57 21.94
N ARG A 71 7.94 8.76 22.31
CA ARG A 71 8.29 9.36 23.62
C ARG A 71 7.88 10.83 23.71
N GLU A 72 8.03 11.59 22.63
CA GLU A 72 7.56 12.99 22.61
C GLU A 72 6.05 13.05 22.77
N ASN A 73 5.37 12.07 22.20
CA ASN A 73 3.94 11.92 22.32
C ASN A 73 3.52 11.54 23.75
N PHE A 74 4.16 10.58 24.38
CA PHE A 74 3.87 10.19 25.78
C PHE A 74 4.08 11.32 26.79
N LEU A 75 5.06 12.18 26.57
CA LEU A 75 5.36 13.30 27.50
C LEU A 75 4.39 14.48 27.35
N ASN A 76 3.62 14.53 26.26
CA ASN A 76 2.73 15.65 25.92
C ASN A 76 1.25 15.24 25.97
N ILE A 77 0.76 14.81 27.12
CA ILE A 77 -0.61 14.29 27.35
C ILE A 77 -1.74 15.25 26.88
N LYS A 78 -1.45 16.50 26.59
CA LYS A 78 -2.42 17.50 26.11
C LYS A 78 -2.44 17.71 24.59
N ARG A 79 -1.58 17.01 23.80
CA ARG A 79 -1.52 17.20 22.35
C ARG A 79 -2.19 16.02 21.63
N LYS A 80 -2.87 16.34 20.54
CA LYS A 80 -3.42 15.38 19.58
C LYS A 80 -2.27 14.62 18.93
N TYR A 81 -2.32 13.31 18.94
CA TYR A 81 -1.23 12.49 18.42
C TYR A 81 -1.64 11.80 17.12
N SER A 82 -0.74 11.86 16.17
CA SER A 82 -0.66 10.81 15.17
C SER A 82 0.44 9.86 15.61
N CYS A 83 0.14 8.59 15.82
CA CYS A 83 1.16 7.56 16.01
C CYS A 83 1.92 7.28 14.71
N ARG A 84 1.50 7.89 13.61
CA ARG A 84 2.08 7.71 12.30
C ARG A 84 3.48 8.29 12.25
N VAL A 85 4.44 7.44 12.02
CA VAL A 85 5.82 7.82 11.72
C VAL A 85 5.94 7.94 10.20
N PRO A 86 6.41 9.08 9.66
CA PRO A 86 6.72 9.15 8.23
C PRO A 86 7.70 8.06 7.81
N GLY A 87 7.47 7.41 6.67
CA GLY A 87 8.30 6.31 6.18
C GLY A 87 9.81 6.61 6.21
N PRO A 88 10.30 7.74 5.65
CA PRO A 88 11.72 8.10 5.74
C PRO A 88 12.26 8.18 7.16
N THR A 89 11.51 8.79 8.08
CA THR A 89 11.89 8.92 9.51
C THR A 89 11.98 7.54 10.18
N PHE A 90 11.02 6.66 9.90
CA PHE A 90 11.02 5.28 10.39
C PHE A 90 12.22 4.50 9.86
N MET A 91 12.45 4.52 8.54
CA MET A 91 13.58 3.80 7.92
C MET A 91 14.93 4.27 8.44
N GLN A 92 15.08 5.58 8.65
CA GLN A 92 16.29 6.14 9.25
C GLN A 92 16.49 5.65 10.70
N ALA A 93 15.42 5.60 11.50
CA ALA A 93 15.49 5.10 12.88
C ALA A 93 15.87 3.62 12.90
N VAL A 94 15.24 2.79 12.06
CA VAL A 94 15.54 1.36 11.94
C VAL A 94 16.99 1.13 11.51
N SER A 95 17.46 1.85 10.47
CA SER A 95 18.83 1.72 9.95
C SER A 95 19.90 2.10 10.97
N LYS A 96 19.60 3.00 11.91
CA LYS A 96 20.52 3.44 12.96
C LYS A 96 20.34 2.73 14.30
N SER A 97 19.32 1.88 14.42
CA SER A 97 19.01 1.19 15.67
C SER A 97 20.09 0.16 16.02
N PRO A 98 20.77 0.28 17.19
CA PRO A 98 21.74 -0.71 17.62
C PRO A 98 21.10 -2.08 17.86
N HIS A 99 19.80 -2.13 18.18
CA HIS A 99 19.06 -3.37 18.36
C HIS A 99 18.89 -4.11 17.04
N VAL A 100 18.53 -3.41 15.95
CA VAL A 100 18.38 -4.02 14.62
C VAL A 100 19.73 -4.45 14.05
N ILE A 101 20.77 -3.61 14.18
CA ILE A 101 22.12 -3.95 13.74
C ILE A 101 22.62 -5.19 14.48
N LYS A 102 22.38 -5.28 15.80
CA LYS A 102 22.72 -6.47 16.58
C LYS A 102 21.94 -7.69 16.11
N LEU A 103 20.62 -7.57 15.92
CA LEU A 103 19.78 -8.67 15.41
C LEU A 103 20.31 -9.19 14.07
N ILE A 104 20.62 -8.32 13.10
CA ILE A 104 21.17 -8.72 11.81
C ILE A 104 22.51 -9.47 12.00
N LYS A 105 23.42 -8.94 12.82
CA LYS A 105 24.69 -9.62 13.11
C LYS A 105 24.49 -10.99 13.73
N ASP A 106 23.57 -11.11 14.68
CA ASP A 106 23.25 -12.40 15.32
C ASP A 106 22.67 -13.40 14.29
N LEU A 107 21.82 -12.95 13.37
CA LEU A 107 21.31 -13.78 12.28
C LEU A 107 22.42 -14.21 11.30
N LEU A 108 23.32 -13.30 10.92
CA LEU A 108 24.43 -13.59 10.01
C LEU A 108 25.47 -14.59 10.60
N THR A 109 25.46 -14.84 11.90
CA THR A 109 26.26 -15.95 12.47
C THR A 109 25.70 -17.34 12.13
N ARG A 110 24.44 -17.41 11.66
CA ARG A 110 23.69 -18.66 11.45
C ARG A 110 23.25 -18.87 10.00
N GLN A 111 23.21 -17.81 9.22
CA GLN A 111 22.80 -17.85 7.81
C GLN A 111 23.70 -16.91 7.00
N ALA A 112 23.99 -17.28 5.76
CA ALA A 112 24.88 -16.49 4.90
C ALA A 112 24.28 -15.16 4.46
N GLN A 113 22.95 -15.06 4.45
CA GLN A 113 22.22 -13.92 3.92
C GLN A 113 21.03 -13.57 4.80
N VAL A 114 20.81 -12.29 5.07
CA VAL A 114 19.59 -11.75 5.67
C VAL A 114 18.89 -10.89 4.62
N TYR A 115 17.67 -11.27 4.27
CA TYR A 115 16.85 -10.48 3.36
C TYR A 115 16.04 -9.45 4.15
N ILE A 116 15.90 -8.25 3.58
CA ILE A 116 14.98 -7.21 4.06
C ILE A 116 13.84 -7.09 3.05
N TYR A 117 12.61 -7.23 3.55
CA TYR A 117 11.39 -7.11 2.77
C TYR A 117 10.60 -5.89 3.22
N MET A 118 10.18 -5.04 2.28
CA MET A 118 9.48 -3.79 2.56
C MET A 118 8.28 -3.62 1.63
N TYR A 119 7.32 -2.81 2.06
CA TYR A 119 6.20 -2.40 1.20
C TYR A 119 6.65 -1.45 0.08
N GLU A 120 7.53 -0.50 0.42
CA GLU A 120 8.10 0.51 -0.46
C GLU A 120 9.58 0.71 -0.12
N SER A 121 10.41 0.96 -1.12
CA SER A 121 11.85 1.18 -0.91
C SER A 121 12.14 2.66 -0.61
N TYR A 122 12.91 2.91 0.45
CA TYR A 122 13.28 4.24 0.92
C TYR A 122 14.78 4.47 0.89
N ARG A 123 15.21 5.69 0.55
CA ARG A 123 16.62 6.07 0.53
C ARG A 123 17.30 6.04 1.90
N GLU A 124 16.51 6.20 2.94
CA GLU A 124 16.93 6.21 4.34
C GLU A 124 17.21 4.80 4.88
N MET A 125 16.82 3.75 4.14
CA MET A 125 17.20 2.38 4.43
C MET A 125 18.63 2.14 3.95
N THR A 126 19.55 1.92 4.87
CA THR A 126 20.99 1.73 4.62
C THR A 126 21.54 0.43 5.24
N LEU A 127 20.65 -0.47 5.67
CA LEU A 127 21.07 -1.76 6.23
C LEU A 127 21.65 -2.70 5.19
N ASP A 128 21.33 -2.50 3.91
CA ASP A 128 21.94 -3.22 2.78
C ASP A 128 23.39 -2.82 2.48
N ASP A 129 23.92 -1.78 3.12
CA ASP A 129 25.36 -1.51 3.14
C ASP A 129 26.15 -2.53 3.99
N MET A 130 25.45 -3.36 4.78
CA MET A 130 26.07 -4.42 5.56
C MET A 130 26.30 -5.68 4.71
N ASP A 131 27.50 -6.25 4.78
CA ASP A 131 27.80 -7.52 4.12
C ASP A 131 26.83 -8.62 4.52
N GLY A 132 26.29 -9.35 3.54
CA GLY A 132 25.31 -10.40 3.77
C GLY A 132 23.86 -9.92 3.96
N VAL A 133 23.58 -8.63 3.74
CA VAL A 133 22.21 -8.09 3.77
C VAL A 133 21.78 -7.69 2.36
N SER A 134 20.55 -8.00 2.00
CA SER A 134 19.97 -7.61 0.69
C SER A 134 18.51 -7.21 0.82
N ILE A 135 18.11 -6.15 0.10
CA ILE A 135 16.72 -5.74 0.01
C ILE A 135 16.01 -6.54 -1.09
N LEU A 136 14.87 -7.16 -0.76
CA LEU A 136 13.97 -7.78 -1.73
C LEU A 136 12.97 -6.75 -2.23
N GLY A 137 13.28 -6.12 -3.33
CA GLY A 137 12.50 -5.07 -3.97
C GLY A 137 13.35 -4.17 -4.86
N PRO A 138 12.76 -3.16 -5.48
CA PRO A 138 13.50 -2.21 -6.32
C PRO A 138 14.49 -1.38 -5.50
N SER A 139 15.58 -0.93 -6.14
CA SER A 139 16.44 0.06 -5.50
C SER A 139 15.66 1.35 -5.21
N SER A 140 15.90 1.97 -4.06
CA SER A 140 15.21 3.19 -3.65
C SER A 140 15.37 4.35 -4.65
N ARG A 141 16.53 4.43 -5.31
CA ARG A 141 16.80 5.43 -6.36
C ARG A 141 15.87 5.27 -7.55
N VAL A 142 15.69 4.03 -8.02
CA VAL A 142 14.81 3.72 -9.16
C VAL A 142 13.34 3.91 -8.75
N ALA A 143 12.93 3.37 -7.61
CA ALA A 143 11.57 3.52 -7.09
C ALA A 143 11.18 5.00 -6.93
N ASN A 144 12.04 5.82 -6.32
CA ASN A 144 11.78 7.24 -6.13
C ASN A 144 11.63 8.01 -7.46
N ARG A 145 12.49 7.72 -8.45
CA ARG A 145 12.38 8.32 -9.80
C ARG A 145 11.06 7.94 -10.46
N LEU A 146 10.72 6.66 -10.41
CA LEU A 146 9.51 6.13 -11.03
C LEU A 146 8.21 6.52 -10.32
N ASN A 147 8.24 6.82 -9.02
CA ASN A 147 7.10 7.37 -8.29
C ASN A 147 6.88 8.89 -8.53
N ASN A 148 7.75 9.54 -9.28
CA ASN A 148 7.58 10.94 -9.69
C ASN A 148 6.59 11.02 -10.86
N LYS A 149 5.39 11.58 -10.63
CA LYS A 149 4.33 11.69 -11.64
C LYS A 149 4.74 12.51 -12.87
N ILE A 150 5.54 13.55 -12.68
CA ILE A 150 6.04 14.36 -13.79
C ILE A 150 6.93 13.51 -14.68
N TYR A 151 7.89 12.78 -14.05
CA TYR A 151 8.75 11.85 -14.78
C TYR A 151 7.94 10.80 -15.56
N GLN A 152 6.88 10.25 -14.95
CA GLN A 152 6.01 9.28 -15.63
C GLN A 152 5.35 9.89 -16.87
N TYR A 153 4.74 11.07 -16.75
CA TYR A 153 4.06 11.72 -17.87
C TYR A 153 5.02 12.08 -19.00
N GLU A 154 6.23 12.53 -18.70
CA GLU A 154 7.26 12.85 -19.68
C GLU A 154 7.84 11.62 -20.39
N ASN A 155 7.91 10.46 -19.70
CA ASN A 155 8.66 9.30 -20.18
C ASN A 155 7.79 8.07 -20.54
N PHE A 156 6.47 8.12 -20.37
CA PHE A 156 5.58 6.98 -20.65
C PHE A 156 4.59 7.24 -21.79
N GLN A 157 4.66 8.39 -22.47
CA GLN A 157 3.75 8.76 -23.56
C GLN A 157 3.78 7.79 -24.75
N ASP A 158 4.95 7.20 -25.02
CA ASP A 158 5.15 6.19 -26.07
C ASP A 158 4.74 4.77 -25.65
N VAL A 159 4.48 4.58 -24.36
CA VAL A 159 4.17 3.28 -23.75
C VAL A 159 2.67 3.09 -23.56
N ALA A 160 1.98 4.12 -23.06
CA ALA A 160 0.56 4.08 -22.76
C ALA A 160 -0.10 5.44 -23.12
N PRO A 161 -1.40 5.45 -23.52
CA PRO A 161 -2.14 6.69 -23.71
C PRO A 161 -2.20 7.49 -22.41
N ILE A 162 -1.77 8.76 -22.45
CA ILE A 162 -1.74 9.67 -21.30
C ILE A 162 -2.61 10.88 -21.61
N PRO A 163 -3.36 11.45 -20.64
CA PRO A 163 -4.05 12.73 -20.84
C PRO A 163 -3.08 13.83 -21.27
N GLU A 164 -3.55 14.78 -22.05
CA GLU A 164 -2.75 15.96 -22.41
C GLU A 164 -2.29 16.68 -21.14
N PHE A 165 -1.05 17.14 -21.10
CA PHE A 165 -0.49 17.72 -19.87
C PHE A 165 0.49 18.88 -20.13
N LYS A 166 0.71 19.68 -19.11
CA LYS A 166 1.70 20.75 -19.05
C LYS A 166 2.39 20.71 -17.68
N VAL A 167 3.67 21.03 -17.65
CA VAL A 167 4.45 21.14 -16.40
C VAL A 167 4.82 22.59 -16.19
N CYS A 168 4.68 23.08 -14.97
CA CYS A 168 5.05 24.45 -14.60
C CYS A 168 5.65 24.51 -13.20
N ARG A 169 6.36 25.59 -12.88
CA ARG A 169 6.99 25.80 -11.58
C ARG A 169 6.50 27.09 -10.93
N GLY A 170 6.09 26.98 -9.67
CA GLY A 170 5.56 28.11 -8.88
C GLY A 170 4.10 28.44 -9.18
N LEU A 171 3.46 29.17 -8.27
CA LEU A 171 2.03 29.49 -8.34
C LEU A 171 1.68 30.44 -9.48
N ASP A 172 2.52 31.44 -9.77
CA ASP A 172 2.26 32.40 -10.85
C ASP A 172 2.26 31.72 -12.21
N ALA A 173 3.23 30.81 -12.45
CA ALA A 173 3.27 30.02 -13.68
C ALA A 173 2.09 29.02 -13.76
N LEU A 174 1.68 28.46 -12.61
CA LEU A 174 0.51 27.60 -12.53
C LEU A 174 -0.76 28.38 -12.91
N GLN A 175 -0.94 29.60 -12.36
CA GLN A 175 -2.09 30.43 -12.70
C GLN A 175 -2.12 30.77 -14.18
N ALA A 176 -1.02 31.29 -14.74
CA ALA A 176 -0.93 31.63 -16.16
C ALA A 176 -1.22 30.43 -17.07
N ALA A 177 -0.66 29.24 -16.72
CA ALA A 177 -0.88 28.03 -17.49
C ALA A 177 -2.36 27.57 -17.42
N THR A 178 -3.02 27.68 -16.26
CA THR A 178 -4.42 27.27 -16.15
C THR A 178 -5.36 28.22 -16.84
N GLU A 179 -5.11 29.53 -16.82
CA GLU A 179 -5.88 30.54 -17.60
C GLU A 179 -5.81 30.29 -19.11
N GLU A 180 -4.65 29.83 -19.61
CA GLU A 180 -4.46 29.43 -21.02
C GLU A 180 -5.23 28.14 -21.37
N LEU A 181 -5.32 27.18 -20.44
CA LEU A 181 -5.84 25.83 -20.68
C LEU A 181 -7.36 25.72 -20.53
N TRP A 182 -8.00 26.46 -19.63
CA TRP A 182 -9.45 26.37 -19.40
C TRP A 182 -10.32 26.61 -20.64
N PRO A 183 -10.00 27.55 -21.56
CA PRO A 183 -10.78 27.70 -22.79
C PRO A 183 -10.74 26.50 -23.73
N VAL A 184 -9.68 25.66 -23.59
CA VAL A 184 -9.45 24.47 -24.45
C VAL A 184 -9.87 23.18 -23.73
N TRP A 185 -9.63 23.08 -22.41
CA TRP A 185 -9.96 21.91 -21.58
C TRP A 185 -11.24 22.17 -20.77
N THR A 186 -12.37 22.19 -21.46
CA THR A 186 -13.67 22.59 -20.90
C THR A 186 -14.21 21.65 -19.81
N ASP A 187 -13.73 20.38 -19.78
CA ASP A 187 -14.10 19.40 -18.75
C ASP A 187 -13.39 19.66 -17.39
N GLY A 188 -12.44 20.60 -17.38
CA GLY A 188 -11.62 20.93 -16.22
C GLY A 188 -10.17 20.49 -16.37
N ILE A 189 -9.41 20.78 -15.33
CA ILE A 189 -8.00 20.39 -15.22
C ILE A 189 -7.77 19.62 -13.93
N PHE A 190 -6.82 18.70 -13.96
CA PHE A 190 -6.30 18.03 -12.77
C PHE A 190 -4.90 18.56 -12.47
N VAL A 191 -4.71 19.11 -11.29
CA VAL A 191 -3.41 19.65 -10.84
C VAL A 191 -2.86 18.79 -9.72
N THR A 192 -1.61 18.38 -9.84
CA THR A 192 -0.91 17.61 -8.80
C THR A 192 0.56 18.00 -8.70
N THR A 193 1.20 17.65 -7.59
CA THR A 193 2.66 17.74 -7.42
C THR A 193 3.35 16.45 -7.86
N ALA A 194 4.66 16.50 -8.04
CA ALA A 194 5.48 15.36 -8.46
C ALA A 194 5.26 14.09 -7.61
N TYR A 195 5.09 14.27 -6.31
CA TYR A 195 4.84 13.20 -5.35
C TYR A 195 3.53 13.46 -4.62
N SER A 196 2.53 12.64 -4.89
CA SER A 196 1.23 12.69 -4.21
C SER A 196 0.67 11.27 -4.10
N ALA A 197 -0.06 10.99 -3.03
CA ALA A 197 -0.68 9.70 -2.79
C ALA A 197 -2.12 9.87 -2.28
N ALA A 198 -3.01 8.98 -2.67
CA ALA A 198 -4.41 8.92 -2.22
C ALA A 198 -5.17 10.26 -2.33
N GLY A 199 -4.91 11.05 -3.40
CA GLY A 199 -5.55 12.34 -3.63
C GLY A 199 -5.00 13.50 -2.78
N THR A 200 -3.95 13.28 -1.95
CA THR A 200 -3.26 14.37 -1.27
C THR A 200 -2.48 15.21 -2.29
N ASN A 201 -2.36 16.52 -2.08
CA ASN A 201 -1.62 17.40 -2.99
C ASN A 201 -2.09 17.32 -4.47
N SER A 202 -3.39 17.07 -4.67
CA SER A 202 -4.03 17.11 -5.99
C SER A 202 -5.43 17.71 -5.92
N VAL A 203 -5.90 18.28 -7.01
CA VAL A 203 -7.23 18.89 -7.12
C VAL A 203 -7.74 18.80 -8.57
N ILE A 204 -9.04 18.52 -8.72
CA ILE A 204 -9.79 18.78 -9.95
C ILE A 204 -10.28 20.21 -9.86
N ALA A 205 -9.94 21.02 -10.86
CA ALA A 205 -10.23 22.45 -10.85
C ALA A 205 -10.97 22.89 -12.11
N HIS A 206 -12.00 23.71 -11.90
CA HIS A 206 -12.76 24.38 -12.95
C HIS A 206 -12.51 25.90 -12.95
N ASN A 207 -11.83 26.38 -11.92
CA ASN A 207 -11.46 27.78 -11.75
C ASN A 207 -10.24 27.92 -10.84
N TRP A 208 -9.67 29.13 -10.78
CA TRP A 208 -8.47 29.40 -9.96
C TRP A 208 -8.72 29.20 -8.44
N THR A 209 -9.93 29.43 -7.96
CA THR A 209 -10.25 29.30 -6.54
C THR A 209 -10.08 27.87 -6.05
N ASP A 210 -10.42 26.88 -6.88
CA ASP A 210 -10.23 25.45 -6.56
C ASP A 210 -8.75 25.15 -6.31
N ILE A 211 -7.86 25.70 -7.15
CA ILE A 211 -6.40 25.53 -7.05
C ILE A 211 -5.83 26.28 -5.84
N SER A 212 -6.15 27.55 -5.71
CA SER A 212 -5.61 28.42 -4.67
C SER A 212 -6.06 28.03 -3.26
N SER A 213 -7.21 27.39 -3.14
CA SER A 213 -7.65 26.81 -1.86
C SER A 213 -6.77 25.64 -1.42
N LYS A 214 -6.24 24.87 -2.37
CA LYS A 214 -5.42 23.66 -2.13
C LYS A 214 -3.94 23.98 -2.02
N PHE A 215 -3.42 24.85 -2.90
CA PHE A 215 -2.00 25.20 -2.98
C PHE A 215 -1.82 26.69 -2.57
N LYS A 216 -1.46 26.91 -1.29
CA LYS A 216 -1.38 28.26 -0.71
C LYS A 216 -0.01 28.90 -0.83
N THR A 217 1.05 28.11 -0.79
CA THR A 217 2.45 28.60 -0.86
C THR A 217 3.37 27.46 -1.34
N GLY A 218 4.46 27.79 -2.00
CA GLY A 218 5.53 26.86 -2.30
C GLY A 218 6.11 26.99 -3.72
N ASP A 219 7.42 26.79 -3.84
CA ASP A 219 8.12 26.65 -5.11
C ASP A 219 8.04 25.18 -5.57
N TYR A 220 6.82 24.70 -5.79
CA TYR A 220 6.60 23.33 -6.28
C TYR A 220 6.64 23.32 -7.81
N VAL A 221 6.99 22.15 -8.34
CA VAL A 221 6.74 21.80 -9.74
C VAL A 221 5.38 21.11 -9.79
N TYR A 222 4.52 21.62 -10.64
CA TYR A 222 3.15 21.14 -10.81
C TYR A 222 2.99 20.41 -12.14
N LEU A 223 2.28 19.29 -12.11
CA LEU A 223 1.74 18.62 -13.28
C LEU A 223 0.29 19.05 -13.43
N ILE A 224 -0.04 19.64 -14.55
CA ILE A 224 -1.40 20.01 -14.97
C ILE A 224 -1.77 19.02 -16.07
N SER A 225 -2.80 18.23 -15.89
CA SER A 225 -3.33 17.35 -16.92
C SER A 225 -4.79 17.69 -17.23
N ARG A 226 -5.20 17.44 -18.46
CA ARG A 226 -6.60 17.59 -18.85
C ARG A 226 -7.44 16.61 -18.03
N TYR A 227 -8.40 17.12 -17.27
CA TYR A 227 -9.37 16.27 -16.60
C TYR A 227 -10.25 15.58 -17.64
N ARG A 228 -10.41 14.28 -17.51
CA ARG A 228 -11.27 13.46 -18.36
C ARG A 228 -12.38 12.86 -17.52
N PRO A 229 -13.64 13.26 -17.71
CA PRO A 229 -14.78 12.51 -17.17
C PRO A 229 -14.67 11.04 -17.57
N HIS A 230 -14.86 10.15 -16.61
CA HIS A 230 -14.67 8.72 -16.82
C HIS A 230 -15.67 7.91 -16.00
N GLN A 231 -15.88 6.67 -16.41
CA GLN A 231 -16.85 5.76 -15.79
C GLN A 231 -16.17 4.77 -14.84
N TYR A 232 -14.89 4.42 -15.11
CA TYR A 232 -14.17 3.39 -14.36
C TYR A 232 -12.77 3.87 -14.01
N ASP A 233 -12.33 3.44 -12.83
CA ASP A 233 -11.00 3.68 -12.27
C ASP A 233 -10.29 2.34 -12.00
N PRO A 234 -9.90 1.57 -13.02
CA PRO A 234 -9.24 0.30 -12.81
C PRO A 234 -7.81 0.49 -12.30
N THR A 235 -7.39 -0.43 -11.43
CA THR A 235 -6.00 -0.59 -11.00
C THR A 235 -5.53 -2.00 -11.35
N VAL A 236 -4.33 -2.12 -11.87
CA VAL A 236 -3.74 -3.39 -12.28
C VAL A 236 -2.49 -3.65 -11.43
N LEU A 237 -2.44 -4.82 -10.80
CA LEU A 237 -1.27 -5.24 -10.05
C LEU A 237 -0.41 -6.17 -10.90
N ALA A 238 0.91 -5.94 -10.87
CA ALA A 238 1.86 -6.71 -11.68
C ALA A 238 3.21 -6.87 -10.97
N VAL A 239 4.05 -7.75 -11.51
CA VAL A 239 5.45 -7.95 -11.12
C VAL A 239 6.32 -7.93 -12.36
N VAL A 240 7.49 -7.33 -12.28
CA VAL A 240 8.47 -7.34 -13.39
C VAL A 240 9.82 -7.85 -12.92
N ALA A 241 10.41 -8.76 -13.68
CA ALA A 241 11.76 -9.27 -13.50
C ALA A 241 12.73 -8.69 -14.55
N ASN A 242 12.32 -8.62 -15.80
CA ASN A 242 13.08 -8.06 -16.92
C ASN A 242 12.13 -7.65 -18.05
N THR A 243 12.64 -7.21 -19.19
CA THR A 243 11.83 -6.77 -20.33
C THR A 243 11.00 -7.86 -21.00
N SER A 244 11.27 -9.13 -20.73
CA SER A 244 10.51 -10.28 -21.25
C SER A 244 9.59 -10.90 -20.20
N ASP A 245 9.90 -10.68 -18.92
CA ASP A 245 9.21 -11.29 -17.78
C ASP A 245 8.42 -10.24 -17.02
N VAL A 246 7.18 -10.01 -17.47
CA VAL A 246 6.18 -9.17 -16.79
C VAL A 246 4.96 -10.01 -16.50
N TYR A 247 4.65 -10.19 -15.23
CA TYR A 247 3.51 -10.95 -14.72
C TYR A 247 2.39 -10.00 -14.33
N VAL A 248 1.16 -10.22 -14.81
CA VAL A 248 -0.02 -9.44 -14.43
C VAL A 248 -0.89 -10.26 -13.49
N ALA A 249 -1.07 -9.78 -12.26
CA ALA A 249 -1.82 -10.47 -11.22
C ALA A 249 -3.34 -10.34 -11.36
N GLY A 250 -3.81 -9.21 -11.91
CA GLY A 250 -5.24 -8.98 -12.13
C GLY A 250 -5.61 -7.50 -12.11
N VAL A 251 -6.88 -7.25 -12.40
CA VAL A 251 -7.53 -5.93 -12.40
C VAL A 251 -8.51 -5.84 -11.25
N ALA A 252 -8.45 -4.78 -10.49
CA ALA A 252 -9.47 -4.40 -9.50
C ALA A 252 -9.99 -3.00 -9.80
N ASP A 253 -11.20 -2.69 -9.35
CA ASP A 253 -11.79 -1.37 -9.52
C ASP A 253 -11.54 -0.54 -8.28
N GLN A 254 -10.98 0.67 -8.44
CA GLN A 254 -10.81 1.61 -7.34
C GLN A 254 -12.14 2.25 -6.95
N ARG A 255 -12.27 2.54 -5.67
CA ARG A 255 -13.38 3.31 -5.12
C ARG A 255 -12.90 4.73 -4.88
N ILE A 256 -13.31 5.63 -5.77
CA ILE A 256 -12.95 7.05 -5.70
C ILE A 256 -14.16 7.83 -5.18
N GLU A 257 -13.97 8.63 -4.14
CA GLU A 257 -14.96 9.54 -3.59
C GLU A 257 -14.51 10.99 -3.78
N GLY A 258 -15.46 11.90 -4.04
CA GLY A 258 -15.17 13.32 -4.22
C GLY A 258 -14.23 13.61 -5.41
N GLY A 259 -14.24 12.74 -6.42
CA GLY A 259 -13.52 12.90 -7.67
C GLY A 259 -12.05 12.47 -7.67
N ASN A 260 -11.36 12.47 -6.53
CA ASN A 260 -9.94 12.11 -6.48
C ASN A 260 -9.49 11.41 -5.17
N ARG A 261 -10.41 11.10 -4.26
CA ARG A 261 -10.07 10.47 -2.98
C ARG A 261 -10.24 8.96 -3.06
N PHE A 262 -9.13 8.24 -3.10
CA PHE A 262 -9.13 6.78 -2.99
C PHE A 262 -9.61 6.31 -1.62
N THR A 263 -10.60 5.41 -1.61
CA THR A 263 -11.19 4.85 -0.38
C THR A 263 -11.13 3.33 -0.30
N GLY A 264 -10.66 2.65 -1.33
CA GLY A 264 -10.53 1.19 -1.37
C GLY A 264 -10.66 0.65 -2.79
N SER A 265 -10.73 -0.67 -2.90
CA SER A 265 -10.85 -1.37 -4.19
C SER A 265 -11.88 -2.49 -4.10
N THR A 266 -12.36 -2.96 -5.25
CA THR A 266 -13.23 -4.12 -5.38
C THR A 266 -12.72 -5.06 -6.47
N TYR A 267 -12.88 -6.38 -6.26
CA TYR A 267 -12.48 -7.44 -7.18
C TYR A 267 -13.58 -8.54 -7.23
N PRO A 268 -13.76 -9.21 -8.37
CA PRO A 268 -13.16 -8.94 -9.67
C PRO A 268 -13.61 -7.60 -10.24
N SER A 269 -12.88 -7.07 -11.25
CA SER A 269 -13.30 -5.88 -11.96
C SER A 269 -14.62 -6.11 -12.68
N VAL A 270 -15.49 -5.08 -12.71
CA VAL A 270 -16.75 -5.09 -13.47
C VAL A 270 -16.55 -4.82 -14.96
N LEU A 271 -15.34 -4.54 -15.39
CA LEU A 271 -15.01 -4.26 -16.78
C LEU A 271 -15.24 -5.47 -17.69
N PRO A 272 -15.70 -5.26 -18.94
CA PRO A 272 -15.72 -6.31 -19.94
C PRO A 272 -14.34 -6.95 -20.16
N PRO A 273 -14.28 -8.27 -20.50
CA PRO A 273 -13.03 -8.99 -20.70
C PRO A 273 -12.09 -8.36 -21.74
N GLU A 274 -12.64 -7.71 -22.75
CA GLU A 274 -11.88 -7.03 -23.81
C GLU A 274 -11.08 -5.86 -23.25
N LEU A 275 -11.70 -5.01 -22.40
CA LEU A 275 -11.02 -3.89 -21.73
C LEU A 275 -10.00 -4.39 -20.70
N GLN A 276 -10.32 -5.46 -19.97
CA GLN A 276 -9.35 -6.08 -19.08
C GLN A 276 -8.12 -6.59 -19.84
N SER A 277 -8.30 -7.23 -21.01
CA SER A 277 -7.21 -7.72 -21.86
C SER A 277 -6.34 -6.58 -22.40
N GLU A 278 -6.95 -5.45 -22.74
CA GLU A 278 -6.22 -4.24 -23.15
C GLU A 278 -5.41 -3.67 -21.99
N LEU A 279 -5.98 -3.59 -20.77
CA LEU A 279 -5.28 -3.18 -19.55
C LEU A 279 -4.08 -4.09 -19.26
N TYR A 280 -4.22 -5.41 -19.42
CA TYR A 280 -3.09 -6.36 -19.28
C TYR A 280 -1.97 -6.03 -20.28
N THR A 281 -2.33 -5.77 -21.53
CA THR A 281 -1.38 -5.42 -22.59
C THR A 281 -0.65 -4.12 -22.29
N LEU A 282 -1.36 -3.07 -21.90
CA LEU A 282 -0.79 -1.78 -21.51
C LEU A 282 0.11 -1.91 -20.30
N THR A 283 -0.33 -2.65 -19.27
CA THR A 283 0.46 -2.87 -18.05
C THR A 283 1.75 -3.65 -18.34
N ARG A 284 1.74 -4.63 -19.27
CA ARG A 284 2.97 -5.30 -19.71
C ARG A 284 3.94 -4.33 -20.38
N ARG A 285 3.45 -3.45 -21.24
CA ARG A 285 4.29 -2.43 -21.88
C ARG A 285 4.92 -1.47 -20.84
N VAL A 286 4.12 -1.04 -19.86
CA VAL A 286 4.63 -0.27 -18.70
C VAL A 286 5.67 -1.08 -17.94
N GLY A 287 5.43 -2.35 -17.63
CA GLY A 287 6.39 -3.23 -16.97
C GLY A 287 7.70 -3.37 -17.74
N CYS A 288 7.67 -3.51 -19.07
CA CYS A 288 8.87 -3.50 -19.91
C CYS A 288 9.67 -2.20 -19.76
N ARG A 289 8.99 -1.03 -19.79
CA ARG A 289 9.64 0.27 -19.56
C ARG A 289 10.24 0.35 -18.16
N LEU A 290 9.55 -0.11 -17.13
CA LEU A 290 10.09 -0.19 -15.77
C LEU A 290 11.36 -1.04 -15.71
N ALA A 291 11.37 -2.17 -16.41
CA ALA A 291 12.55 -3.05 -16.50
C ALA A 291 13.75 -2.37 -17.18
N GLU A 292 13.52 -1.63 -18.25
CA GLU A 292 14.54 -0.81 -18.94
C GLU A 292 15.15 0.23 -18.00
N GLU A 293 14.33 0.83 -17.12
CA GLU A 293 14.73 1.76 -16.08
C GLU A 293 15.46 1.10 -14.88
N GLY A 294 15.59 -0.24 -14.90
CA GLY A 294 16.25 -1.00 -13.86
C GLY A 294 15.34 -1.37 -12.68
N TYR A 295 14.01 -1.21 -12.80
CA TYR A 295 13.06 -1.64 -11.79
C TYR A 295 12.91 -3.17 -11.82
N ARG A 296 12.83 -3.77 -10.61
CA ARG A 296 12.54 -5.19 -10.38
C ARG A 296 11.63 -5.29 -9.17
N GLY A 297 10.49 -5.97 -9.30
CA GLY A 297 9.57 -6.17 -8.19
C GLY A 297 8.12 -5.94 -8.55
N ILE A 298 7.28 -5.86 -7.51
CA ILE A 298 5.84 -5.61 -7.60
C ILE A 298 5.59 -4.14 -7.91
N PHE A 299 4.68 -3.87 -8.83
CA PHE A 299 4.20 -2.52 -9.15
C PHE A 299 2.70 -2.54 -9.45
N GLY A 300 2.07 -1.39 -9.39
CA GLY A 300 0.69 -1.22 -9.83
C GLY A 300 0.54 -0.11 -10.84
N CYS A 301 -0.42 -0.23 -11.75
CA CYS A 301 -0.79 0.80 -12.70
C CYS A 301 -2.24 1.23 -12.48
N ASP A 302 -2.46 2.53 -12.40
CA ASP A 302 -3.79 3.11 -12.29
C ASP A 302 -4.19 3.73 -13.63
N TYR A 303 -5.43 3.47 -14.03
CA TYR A 303 -5.99 3.93 -15.29
C TYR A 303 -7.36 4.58 -15.04
N ILE A 304 -7.83 5.34 -16.01
CA ILE A 304 -9.24 5.75 -16.15
C ILE A 304 -9.77 5.27 -17.48
N ILE A 305 -11.08 4.98 -17.54
CA ILE A 305 -11.77 4.60 -18.78
C ILE A 305 -12.96 5.51 -18.95
N ASP A 306 -12.96 6.26 -20.06
CA ASP A 306 -14.01 7.21 -20.37
C ASP A 306 -15.28 6.55 -20.97
N ASP A 307 -16.28 7.35 -21.28
CA ASP A 307 -17.56 6.94 -21.85
C ASP A 307 -17.46 6.36 -23.27
N GLN A 308 -16.31 6.55 -23.92
CA GLN A 308 -15.99 5.96 -25.23
C GLN A 308 -15.11 4.70 -25.13
N ASN A 309 -14.96 4.15 -23.91
CA ASN A 309 -14.09 3.02 -23.59
C ASN A 309 -12.60 3.27 -23.92
N ARG A 310 -12.15 4.52 -23.95
CA ARG A 310 -10.73 4.82 -24.11
C ARG A 310 -10.02 4.70 -22.78
N ILE A 311 -8.97 3.89 -22.76
CA ILE A 311 -8.12 3.69 -21.58
C ILE A 311 -7.05 4.78 -21.57
N LEU A 312 -6.93 5.48 -20.45
CA LEU A 312 -5.87 6.46 -20.23
C LEU A 312 -5.10 6.08 -18.97
N PHE A 313 -3.77 6.11 -19.08
CA PHE A 313 -2.86 5.90 -17.97
C PHE A 313 -2.86 7.12 -17.04
N VAL A 314 -2.94 6.86 -15.74
CA VAL A 314 -2.91 7.89 -14.70
C VAL A 314 -1.56 7.90 -13.98
N GLU A 315 -1.14 6.74 -13.46
CA GLU A 315 0.14 6.62 -12.77
C GLU A 315 0.62 5.17 -12.66
N VAL A 316 1.92 5.01 -12.50
CA VAL A 316 2.52 3.78 -11.97
C VAL A 316 2.90 3.98 -10.51
N ASN A 317 2.52 3.02 -9.69
CA ASN A 317 2.97 2.90 -8.31
C ASN A 317 4.16 1.94 -8.29
N ALA A 318 5.39 2.47 -8.28
CA ALA A 318 6.63 1.68 -8.29
C ALA A 318 6.90 1.07 -6.91
N ARG A 319 5.92 0.34 -6.38
CA ARG A 319 5.87 -0.31 -5.07
C ARG A 319 4.71 -1.29 -4.99
N LYS A 320 4.62 -2.03 -3.91
CA LYS A 320 3.42 -2.80 -3.57
C LYS A 320 2.21 -1.85 -3.44
N GLN A 321 1.05 -2.34 -3.78
CA GLN A 321 -0.21 -1.61 -3.59
C GLN A 321 -0.98 -2.13 -2.37
N GLY A 322 -1.98 -1.36 -1.93
CA GLY A 322 -2.86 -1.75 -0.83
C GLY A 322 -3.62 -3.06 -1.07
N THR A 323 -3.75 -3.47 -2.33
CA THR A 323 -4.42 -4.71 -2.76
C THR A 323 -3.49 -5.91 -2.92
N THR A 324 -2.19 -5.76 -2.68
CA THR A 324 -1.21 -6.84 -2.94
C THR A 324 -1.50 -8.10 -2.12
N LEU A 325 -1.91 -7.96 -0.86
CA LEU A 325 -2.26 -9.08 0.00
C LEU A 325 -3.52 -9.80 -0.49
N GLU A 326 -4.56 -9.06 -0.82
CA GLU A 326 -5.81 -9.61 -1.34
C GLU A 326 -5.59 -10.36 -2.67
N PHE A 327 -4.75 -9.82 -3.54
CA PHE A 327 -4.35 -10.53 -4.77
C PHE A 327 -3.55 -11.81 -4.47
N CYS A 328 -2.62 -11.81 -3.51
CA CYS A 328 -1.92 -13.04 -3.10
C CYS A 328 -2.91 -14.11 -2.63
N CYS A 329 -3.83 -13.75 -1.74
CA CYS A 329 -4.84 -14.67 -1.22
C CYS A 329 -5.79 -15.18 -2.33
N THR A 330 -6.14 -14.31 -3.28
CA THR A 330 -6.99 -14.66 -4.42
C THR A 330 -6.28 -15.62 -5.37
N LEU A 331 -5.05 -15.30 -5.76
CA LEU A 331 -4.25 -16.14 -6.66
C LEU A 331 -4.00 -17.53 -6.08
N GLU A 332 -3.81 -17.63 -4.76
CA GLU A 332 -3.67 -18.92 -4.08
C GLU A 332 -4.92 -19.81 -4.21
N GLN A 333 -6.11 -19.22 -4.33
CA GLN A 333 -7.35 -19.96 -4.54
C GLN A 333 -7.60 -20.31 -6.02
N LEU A 334 -7.05 -19.53 -6.94
CA LEU A 334 -7.29 -19.64 -8.39
C LEU A 334 -6.25 -20.50 -9.10
N LEU A 335 -5.00 -20.47 -8.63
CA LEU A 335 -3.89 -21.14 -9.31
C LEU A 335 -3.61 -22.51 -8.71
N PRO A 336 -3.04 -23.44 -9.48
CA PRO A 336 -2.63 -24.75 -8.98
C PRO A 336 -1.63 -24.63 -7.80
N PRO A 337 -1.63 -25.57 -6.86
CA PRO A 337 -0.63 -25.62 -5.80
C PRO A 337 0.81 -25.63 -6.34
N GLY A 338 1.69 -24.86 -5.72
CA GLY A 338 3.11 -24.78 -6.09
C GLY A 338 3.43 -23.74 -7.18
N VAL A 339 2.43 -23.03 -7.69
CA VAL A 339 2.67 -21.83 -8.53
C VAL A 339 3.18 -20.70 -7.64
N PRO A 340 4.23 -19.96 -8.05
CA PRO A 340 4.77 -18.87 -7.26
C PRO A 340 3.76 -17.72 -7.09
N MET A 341 3.63 -17.23 -5.84
CA MET A 341 2.81 -16.05 -5.50
C MET A 341 3.64 -14.76 -5.64
N LEU A 342 2.98 -13.59 -5.55
CA LEU A 342 3.62 -12.30 -5.83
C LEU A 342 4.92 -12.05 -5.04
N PRO A 343 5.01 -12.34 -3.71
CA PRO A 343 6.27 -12.15 -2.99
C PRO A 343 7.39 -13.09 -3.45
N GLU A 344 7.05 -14.31 -3.92
CA GLU A 344 8.02 -15.23 -4.50
C GLU A 344 8.48 -14.76 -5.89
N LEU A 345 7.56 -14.28 -6.72
CA LEU A 345 7.90 -13.67 -8.01
C LEU A 345 8.82 -12.46 -7.81
N GLU A 346 8.55 -11.60 -6.82
CA GLU A 346 9.42 -10.48 -6.48
C GLU A 346 10.81 -10.94 -6.03
N TYR A 347 10.89 -11.99 -5.19
CA TYR A 347 12.16 -12.59 -4.83
C TYR A 347 12.95 -13.05 -6.06
N HIS A 348 12.33 -13.79 -6.97
CA HIS A 348 12.98 -14.26 -8.19
C HIS A 348 13.35 -13.13 -9.15
N ALA A 349 12.50 -12.08 -9.24
CA ALA A 349 12.79 -10.90 -10.03
C ALA A 349 14.07 -10.19 -9.56
N VAL A 350 14.25 -10.07 -8.24
CA VAL A 350 15.41 -9.38 -7.65
C VAL A 350 16.65 -10.25 -7.67
N VAL A 351 16.53 -11.53 -7.27
CA VAL A 351 17.70 -12.42 -7.09
C VAL A 351 18.14 -13.07 -8.39
N ALA A 352 17.21 -13.48 -9.25
CA ALA A 352 17.49 -14.23 -10.47
C ALA A 352 17.27 -13.45 -11.77
N ASN A 353 16.67 -12.26 -11.70
CA ASN A 353 16.29 -11.45 -12.86
C ASN A 353 15.40 -12.19 -13.87
N ARG A 354 14.62 -13.15 -13.43
CA ARG A 354 13.67 -13.95 -14.23
C ARG A 354 12.65 -14.62 -13.33
N PHE A 355 11.51 -15.00 -13.91
CA PHE A 355 10.54 -15.81 -13.20
C PHE A 355 10.82 -17.32 -13.29
N PRO A 356 10.32 -18.13 -12.34
CA PRO A 356 10.35 -19.59 -12.42
C PRO A 356 9.52 -20.11 -13.63
N GLU A 357 9.92 -21.24 -14.22
CA GLU A 357 9.25 -21.83 -15.38
C GLU A 357 7.80 -22.27 -15.11
N ASN A 358 7.47 -22.56 -13.85
CA ASN A 358 6.12 -22.90 -13.42
C ASN A 358 5.23 -21.68 -13.11
N THR A 359 5.68 -20.46 -13.40
CA THR A 359 4.87 -19.24 -13.27
C THR A 359 3.62 -19.34 -14.16
N ARG A 360 2.46 -19.02 -13.61
CA ARG A 360 1.18 -19.02 -14.32
C ARG A 360 0.41 -17.76 -13.96
N GLU A 361 -0.08 -17.06 -14.97
CA GLU A 361 -1.00 -15.95 -14.76
C GLU A 361 -2.44 -16.44 -14.63
N PRO A 362 -3.28 -15.72 -13.87
CA PRO A 362 -4.72 -15.98 -13.87
C PRO A 362 -5.30 -15.67 -15.26
N ALA A 363 -6.34 -16.39 -15.65
CA ALA A 363 -7.07 -16.06 -16.87
C ALA A 363 -7.87 -14.75 -16.67
N VAL A 364 -8.00 -13.96 -17.72
CA VAL A 364 -8.83 -12.76 -17.72
C VAL A 364 -10.31 -13.15 -17.57
N GLY A 365 -11.04 -12.44 -16.72
CA GLY A 365 -12.50 -12.66 -16.57
C GLY A 365 -12.87 -13.96 -15.84
N LEU A 366 -12.07 -14.44 -14.90
CA LEU A 366 -12.31 -15.66 -14.14
C LEU A 366 -13.67 -15.65 -13.43
N GLU A 367 -14.56 -16.49 -13.87
CA GLU A 367 -15.79 -16.83 -13.16
C GLU A 367 -15.47 -17.75 -11.95
N GLY A 368 -16.11 -17.50 -10.82
CA GLY A 368 -15.98 -18.32 -9.61
C GLY A 368 -14.86 -17.92 -8.65
N ALA A 369 -14.19 -16.81 -8.89
CA ALA A 369 -13.26 -16.21 -7.95
C ALA A 369 -13.99 -15.78 -6.65
N ILE A 370 -13.24 -15.69 -5.55
CA ILE A 370 -13.70 -14.95 -4.38
C ILE A 370 -13.83 -13.47 -4.77
N TYR A 371 -15.00 -12.92 -4.49
CA TYR A 371 -15.23 -11.48 -4.56
C TYR A 371 -14.71 -10.85 -3.29
N TRP A 372 -13.94 -9.78 -3.41
CA TRP A 372 -13.52 -9.01 -2.26
C TRP A 372 -13.65 -7.50 -2.51
N GLY A 373 -13.75 -6.79 -1.41
CA GLY A 373 -13.67 -5.34 -1.42
C GLY A 373 -12.95 -4.83 -0.18
N THR A 374 -12.28 -3.70 -0.35
CA THR A 374 -11.60 -3.01 0.73
C THR A 374 -12.22 -1.64 0.96
N TYR A 375 -12.16 -1.17 2.20
CA TYR A 375 -12.52 0.20 2.56
C TYR A 375 -11.53 0.73 3.58
N ASN A 376 -10.84 1.82 3.23
CA ASN A 376 -9.90 2.52 4.09
C ASN A 376 -10.67 3.51 4.97
N LEU A 377 -10.84 3.19 6.25
CA LEU A 377 -11.51 4.09 7.19
C LEU A 377 -10.57 5.25 7.55
N LYS A 378 -10.97 6.43 7.14
CA LYS A 378 -10.33 7.70 7.50
C LYS A 378 -11.18 8.41 8.55
N LEU A 379 -10.56 8.81 9.65
CA LEU A 379 -11.26 9.52 10.72
C LEU A 379 -11.78 10.88 10.24
N ALA A 380 -13.06 11.14 10.46
CA ALA A 380 -13.67 12.46 10.22
C ALA A 380 -13.30 13.46 11.34
N GLU A 381 -13.16 12.94 12.55
CA GLU A 381 -12.88 13.71 13.78
C GLU A 381 -11.71 13.06 14.52
N ASP A 382 -11.12 13.80 15.47
CA ASP A 382 -10.16 13.21 16.39
C ASP A 382 -10.83 12.09 17.20
N ALA A 383 -10.18 10.95 17.31
CA ALA A 383 -10.72 9.82 18.06
C ALA A 383 -9.67 9.21 18.98
N CYS A 384 -10.11 8.81 20.18
CA CYS A 384 -9.31 7.94 21.03
C CYS A 384 -9.60 6.50 20.65
N VAL A 385 -8.56 5.77 20.28
CA VAL A 385 -8.66 4.35 19.96
C VAL A 385 -7.93 3.58 21.02
N ALA A 386 -8.69 2.92 21.90
CA ALA A 386 -8.15 1.99 22.88
C ALA A 386 -8.08 0.58 22.28
N GLY A 387 -7.10 -0.22 22.69
CA GLY A 387 -6.67 -1.48 22.08
C GLY A 387 -7.66 -2.64 21.93
N PHE A 388 -8.93 -2.37 21.70
CA PHE A 388 -9.97 -3.38 21.54
C PHE A 388 -10.64 -3.37 20.16
N MET A 389 -9.94 -2.84 19.14
CA MET A 389 -10.41 -2.96 17.76
C MET A 389 -10.51 -4.44 17.39
N PRO A 390 -11.58 -4.85 16.71
CA PRO A 390 -11.75 -6.24 16.34
C PRO A 390 -10.60 -6.68 15.41
N PHE A 391 -9.90 -7.71 15.84
CA PHE A 391 -8.87 -8.38 15.07
C PHE A 391 -9.42 -9.70 14.53
N CYS A 392 -9.16 -10.02 13.27
CA CYS A 392 -9.69 -11.22 12.66
C CYS A 392 -8.66 -12.38 12.59
N GLY A 393 -7.44 -12.17 12.98
CA GLY A 393 -6.35 -13.13 12.85
C GLY A 393 -5.71 -13.12 11.46
N ASP A 394 -5.48 -14.30 10.91
CA ASP A 394 -4.80 -14.49 9.63
C ASP A 394 -5.74 -14.21 8.46
N GLU A 395 -5.45 -13.17 7.68
CA GLU A 395 -6.21 -12.76 6.49
C GLU A 395 -6.25 -13.88 5.43
N ARG A 396 -5.14 -14.58 5.23
CA ARG A 396 -5.05 -15.73 4.31
C ARG A 396 -6.01 -16.84 4.71
N GLN A 397 -6.13 -17.11 6.03
CA GLN A 397 -7.09 -18.07 6.55
C GLN A 397 -8.53 -17.61 6.28
N CYS A 398 -8.84 -16.32 6.45
CA CYS A 398 -10.16 -15.77 6.15
C CYS A 398 -10.54 -15.98 4.68
N PHE A 399 -9.63 -15.75 3.74
CA PHE A 399 -9.84 -16.01 2.32
C PHE A 399 -10.07 -17.51 2.05
N GLY A 400 -9.23 -18.38 2.60
CA GLY A 400 -9.36 -19.83 2.44
C GLY A 400 -10.69 -20.36 3.00
N LEU A 401 -11.15 -19.86 4.13
CA LEU A 401 -12.45 -20.22 4.72
C LEU A 401 -13.62 -19.73 3.85
N ALA A 402 -13.57 -18.49 3.38
CA ALA A 402 -14.62 -17.94 2.52
C ALA A 402 -14.74 -18.74 1.20
N ALA A 403 -13.60 -19.13 0.58
CA ALA A 403 -13.57 -19.92 -0.64
C ALA A 403 -14.17 -21.34 -0.45
N ARG A 404 -13.73 -22.04 0.60
CA ARG A 404 -14.14 -23.42 0.87
C ARG A 404 -15.59 -23.53 1.29
N GLU A 405 -16.02 -22.66 2.19
CA GLU A 405 -17.36 -22.68 2.76
C GLU A 405 -18.38 -21.92 1.92
N LYS A 406 -17.91 -21.18 0.89
CA LYS A 406 -18.72 -20.30 0.04
C LYS A 406 -19.57 -19.33 0.85
N VAL A 407 -18.96 -18.72 1.86
CA VAL A 407 -19.62 -17.80 2.80
C VAL A 407 -19.03 -16.41 2.70
N SER A 408 -19.84 -15.40 3.01
CA SER A 408 -19.37 -14.04 3.17
C SER A 408 -18.67 -13.87 4.51
N ARG A 409 -17.53 -13.18 4.52
CA ARG A 409 -16.77 -12.85 5.73
C ARG A 409 -16.30 -11.40 5.64
N GLN A 410 -16.00 -10.82 6.79
CA GLN A 410 -15.39 -9.50 6.87
C GLN A 410 -14.38 -9.47 8.00
N PHE A 411 -13.33 -8.70 7.82
CA PHE A 411 -12.31 -8.49 8.84
C PHE A 411 -11.68 -7.11 8.71
N VAL A 412 -10.92 -6.74 9.70
CA VAL A 412 -10.25 -5.43 9.76
C VAL A 412 -8.76 -5.63 9.85
N ILE A 413 -8.03 -4.97 8.96
CA ILE A 413 -6.57 -4.80 9.06
C ILE A 413 -6.34 -3.41 9.65
N LEU A 414 -5.77 -3.35 10.84
CA LEU A 414 -5.50 -2.08 11.51
C LEU A 414 -4.25 -1.42 10.96
N GLU A 415 -4.33 -0.14 10.74
CA GLU A 415 -3.19 0.70 10.36
C GLU A 415 -2.53 1.36 11.59
N HIS A 416 -3.36 1.76 12.54
CA HIS A 416 -2.91 2.33 13.81
C HIS A 416 -3.68 1.68 14.95
N ILE A 417 -2.94 1.08 15.85
CA ILE A 417 -3.45 0.58 17.13
C ILE A 417 -2.82 1.49 18.18
N GLY A 418 -3.62 2.36 18.74
CA GLY A 418 -3.19 3.24 19.82
C GLY A 418 -3.78 2.78 21.13
N ASN A 419 -2.98 2.78 22.17
CA ASN A 419 -3.42 2.59 23.52
C ASN A 419 -3.65 3.96 24.11
N ASP A 420 -4.90 4.34 24.31
CA ASP A 420 -5.28 5.64 24.89
C ASP A 420 -4.74 6.85 24.09
N PHE A 421 -4.39 6.67 22.83
CA PHE A 421 -3.95 7.78 21.98
C PHE A 421 -5.11 8.43 21.24
N VAL A 422 -5.07 9.75 21.17
CA VAL A 422 -5.94 10.50 20.28
C VAL A 422 -5.33 10.48 18.87
N ILE A 423 -5.99 9.84 17.95
CA ILE A 423 -5.63 9.84 16.55
C ILE A 423 -6.31 11.05 15.88
N ALA A 424 -5.53 11.85 15.20
CA ALA A 424 -6.03 13.08 14.58
C ALA A 424 -7.00 12.81 13.43
N ALA A 425 -7.97 13.72 13.26
CA ALA A 425 -8.82 13.76 12.08
C ALA A 425 -7.99 13.72 10.79
N GLY A 426 -8.50 13.02 9.80
CA GLY A 426 -7.83 12.83 8.52
C GLY A 426 -6.86 11.65 8.47
N SER A 427 -6.49 11.04 9.61
CA SER A 427 -5.68 9.82 9.64
C SER A 427 -6.49 8.58 9.24
N PHE A 428 -5.83 7.63 8.57
CA PHE A 428 -6.39 6.29 8.39
C PHE A 428 -6.32 5.54 9.71
N LEU A 429 -7.41 4.89 10.10
CA LEU A 429 -7.45 4.04 11.29
C LEU A 429 -7.15 2.59 10.94
N GLY A 430 -7.67 2.13 9.82
CA GLY A 430 -7.52 0.78 9.37
C GLY A 430 -8.28 0.52 8.07
N ARG A 431 -8.15 -0.69 7.58
CA ARG A 431 -8.81 -1.16 6.36
C ARG A 431 -9.79 -2.26 6.70
N ILE A 432 -11.03 -2.13 6.24
CA ILE A 432 -12.02 -3.19 6.25
C ILE A 432 -11.83 -4.00 4.98
N VAL A 433 -11.82 -5.33 5.08
CA VAL A 433 -11.85 -6.26 3.96
C VAL A 433 -13.14 -7.08 4.07
N ALA A 434 -13.93 -7.09 3.01
CA ALA A 434 -15.13 -7.91 2.91
C ALA A 434 -14.97 -8.93 1.78
N LEU A 435 -15.31 -10.17 2.07
CA LEU A 435 -15.28 -11.32 1.17
C LEU A 435 -16.70 -11.77 0.89
N GLY A 436 -16.99 -12.18 -0.33
CA GLY A 436 -18.33 -12.62 -0.72
C GLY A 436 -18.32 -13.51 -1.95
N GLN A 437 -19.53 -13.87 -2.41
CA GLN A 437 -19.74 -14.66 -3.62
C GLN A 437 -20.19 -13.80 -4.81
N ASP A 438 -20.44 -12.52 -4.55
CA ASP A 438 -20.80 -11.51 -5.53
C ASP A 438 -20.50 -10.09 -5.01
N HIS A 439 -20.56 -9.10 -5.87
CA HIS A 439 -20.33 -7.69 -5.50
C HIS A 439 -21.34 -7.18 -4.45
N ARG A 440 -22.57 -7.67 -4.44
CA ARG A 440 -23.61 -7.24 -3.49
C ARG A 440 -23.25 -7.68 -2.07
N SER A 441 -22.84 -8.93 -1.89
CA SER A 441 -22.43 -9.44 -0.58
C SER A 441 -21.17 -8.72 -0.05
N VAL A 442 -20.24 -8.38 -0.95
CA VAL A 442 -19.08 -7.56 -0.62
C VAL A 442 -19.48 -6.17 -0.12
N GLN A 443 -20.38 -5.48 -0.85
CA GLN A 443 -20.87 -4.16 -0.42
C GLN A 443 -21.57 -4.19 0.94
N GLN A 444 -22.37 -5.23 1.20
CA GLN A 444 -23.02 -5.43 2.49
C GLN A 444 -21.99 -5.64 3.61
N GLY A 445 -20.95 -6.46 3.36
CA GLY A 445 -19.87 -6.71 4.31
C GLY A 445 -19.08 -5.44 4.64
N LEU A 446 -18.74 -4.62 3.63
CA LEU A 446 -18.08 -3.34 3.83
C LEU A 446 -18.92 -2.38 4.68
N ALA A 447 -20.23 -2.30 4.41
CA ALA A 447 -21.15 -1.44 5.18
C ALA A 447 -21.27 -1.89 6.64
N GLN A 448 -21.33 -3.22 6.89
CA GLN A 448 -21.35 -3.79 8.24
C GLN A 448 -20.05 -3.53 8.99
N GLY A 449 -18.90 -3.78 8.36
CA GLY A 449 -17.57 -3.52 8.94
C GLY A 449 -17.39 -2.04 9.31
N LYS A 450 -17.85 -1.13 8.44
CA LYS A 450 -17.82 0.32 8.71
C LYS A 450 -18.62 0.68 9.96
N LYS A 451 -19.87 0.21 10.04
CA LYS A 451 -20.72 0.44 11.22
C LYS A 451 -20.10 -0.12 12.51
N MET A 452 -19.51 -1.31 12.43
CA MET A 452 -18.85 -1.93 13.59
C MET A 452 -17.68 -1.09 14.09
N LEU A 453 -16.82 -0.61 13.19
CA LEU A 453 -15.68 0.25 13.55
C LEU A 453 -16.13 1.61 14.11
N GLU A 454 -17.08 2.26 13.48
CA GLU A 454 -17.64 3.53 13.94
C GLU A 454 -18.26 3.40 15.36
N ALA A 455 -18.98 2.32 15.59
CA ALA A 455 -19.54 2.04 16.91
C ALA A 455 -18.47 1.73 17.98
N THR A 456 -17.36 1.11 17.59
CA THR A 456 -16.23 0.83 18.48
C THR A 456 -15.50 2.11 18.86
N ILE A 457 -15.23 2.99 17.88
CA ILE A 457 -14.62 4.30 18.10
C ILE A 457 -15.47 5.17 19.03
N ALA A 458 -16.78 5.24 18.78
CA ALA A 458 -17.70 6.02 19.61
C ALA A 458 -17.73 5.54 21.07
N ARG A 459 -17.69 4.22 21.31
CA ARG A 459 -17.60 3.65 22.67
C ARG A 459 -16.29 3.98 23.35
N SER A 460 -15.17 3.89 22.64
CA SER A 460 -13.85 4.24 23.15
C SER A 460 -13.79 5.69 23.60
N TRP A 461 -14.30 6.60 22.77
CA TRP A 461 -14.33 8.02 23.06
C TRP A 461 -15.15 8.35 24.31
N GLN A 462 -16.31 7.74 24.48
CA GLN A 462 -17.16 7.92 25.66
C GLN A 462 -16.47 7.43 26.94
N THR A 463 -15.81 6.28 26.90
CA THR A 463 -15.08 5.74 28.06
C THR A 463 -13.92 6.63 28.45
N THR A 464 -13.14 7.13 27.49
CA THR A 464 -12.02 8.03 27.77
C THR A 464 -12.45 9.37 28.31
N ALA A 465 -13.52 9.95 27.76
CA ALA A 465 -14.09 11.20 28.26
C ALA A 465 -14.56 11.07 29.72
N GLN A 466 -15.18 9.97 30.09
CA GLN A 466 -15.58 9.70 31.47
C GLN A 466 -14.38 9.53 32.41
N THR A 467 -13.32 8.84 31.97
CA THR A 467 -12.09 8.64 32.75
C THR A 467 -11.34 9.95 32.96
N VAL A 468 -11.27 10.81 31.94
CA VAL A 468 -10.65 12.14 32.04
C VAL A 468 -11.46 13.06 32.95
N ALA A 469 -12.79 13.02 32.86
CA ALA A 469 -13.66 13.79 33.77
C ALA A 469 -13.54 13.33 35.23
N ALA A 470 -13.45 12.02 35.48
CA ALA A 470 -13.25 11.48 36.81
C ALA A 470 -11.90 11.90 37.45
N LYS A 471 -10.81 11.87 36.66
CA LYS A 471 -9.48 12.32 37.12
C LYS A 471 -9.33 13.83 37.28
N ALA A 472 -10.23 14.61 36.72
CA ALA A 472 -10.25 16.09 36.89
C ALA A 472 -11.00 16.53 38.15
N VAL A 473 -11.70 15.60 38.80
CA VAL A 473 -12.48 15.81 40.05
C VAL A 473 -11.70 15.35 41.30
N GLU A 474 -10.67 14.52 41.15
CA GLU A 474 -9.67 14.15 42.15
C GLU A 474 -8.48 15.14 42.10
#